data_90b0703672dd091382524caf42b5276a
#
_entry.id   90b0703672dd091382524caf42b5276a
#
_cell.length_a   1.000
_cell.length_b   1.000
_cell.length_c   1.000
_cell.angle_alpha   90.00
_cell.angle_beta   90.00
_cell.angle_gamma   90.00
#
_symmetry.space_group_name_H-M   'P 1'
#
loop_
_entity.id
_entity.type
_entity.pdbx_description
1 polymer ?
#
loop_
_entity_poly.entity_id
_entity_poly.type
_entity_poly.pdbx_seq_one_letter_code
_entity_poly.pdbx_strand_id
1 'polypeptide(L)'
;QFPDELDHLSSCKSPHTMMGAVVKTFYAERTGTAPKDLFVVSVMPCTAKKYEIQRPEMEVDGQRDVDAVLTTRELARMIKTAGIDFVNLPEGEFDAPLGLGTGAADIFGVTGGVMEAALRTVYELVTGNELPFEKLHVTPIVGLDQVKTASITIEETLPEYGHLKGVTVNVAVTSGLEGASMLMKEVA
;
A
#
# COMPACT_ATOMS: atom_id res chain seq x y z
N GLN A 1 -3.32 20.32 -12.39
CA GLN A 1 -4.36 20.22 -13.41
C GLN A 1 -5.77 20.35 -12.78
N PHE A 2 -5.94 19.87 -11.55
CA PHE A 2 -7.19 19.88 -10.79
C PHE A 2 -6.96 20.46 -9.39
N PRO A 3 -6.67 21.78 -9.25
CA PRO A 3 -6.33 22.37 -7.97
C PRO A 3 -7.51 22.41 -6.99
N ASP A 4 -8.73 22.39 -7.50
CA ASP A 4 -9.95 22.47 -6.69
C ASP A 4 -10.35 21.09 -6.11
N GLU A 5 -9.67 20.00 -6.54
CA GLU A 5 -9.94 18.62 -6.13
C GLU A 5 -8.94 18.08 -5.09
N LEU A 6 -8.19 18.97 -4.43
CA LEU A 6 -7.18 18.56 -3.44
C LEU A 6 -7.79 17.88 -2.22
N ASP A 7 -9.03 18.19 -1.88
CA ASP A 7 -9.76 17.57 -0.76
C ASP A 7 -10.08 16.08 -1.01
N HIS A 8 -10.01 15.64 -2.27
CA HIS A 8 -10.16 14.22 -2.64
C HIS A 8 -8.87 13.41 -2.48
N LEU A 9 -7.73 14.05 -2.20
CA LEU A 9 -6.49 13.34 -1.97
C LEU A 9 -6.47 12.69 -0.59
N SER A 10 -6.08 11.43 -0.55
CA SER A 10 -5.84 10.74 0.72
C SER A 10 -4.67 11.36 1.47
N SER A 11 -4.81 11.54 2.78
CA SER A 11 -3.73 11.92 3.70
C SER A 11 -2.88 10.72 4.15
N CYS A 12 -3.23 9.51 3.72
CA CYS A 12 -2.47 8.31 4.07
C CYS A 12 -1.08 8.35 3.44
N LYS A 13 -0.08 7.95 4.22
CA LYS A 13 1.28 7.70 3.72
C LYS A 13 1.26 6.51 2.74
N SER A 14 2.27 6.37 1.89
CA SER A 14 2.38 5.17 1.08
C SER A 14 2.73 3.94 1.95
N PRO A 15 2.47 2.71 1.49
CA PRO A 15 2.65 1.49 2.30
C PRO A 15 4.04 1.35 2.93
N HIS A 16 5.12 1.72 2.25
CA HIS A 16 6.46 1.60 2.82
C HIS A 16 6.72 2.58 3.96
N THR A 17 6.20 3.80 3.88
CA THR A 17 6.31 4.77 4.98
C THR A 17 5.32 4.46 6.10
N MET A 18 4.14 3.90 5.81
CA MET A 18 3.25 3.36 6.85
C MET A 18 3.95 2.27 7.67
N MET A 19 4.62 1.32 6.99
CA MET A 19 5.38 0.26 7.66
C MET A 19 6.54 0.85 8.47
N GLY A 20 7.25 1.83 7.94
CA GLY A 20 8.31 2.54 8.66
C GLY A 20 7.81 3.19 9.94
N ALA A 21 6.66 3.87 9.87
CA ALA A 21 6.02 4.45 11.05
C ALA A 21 5.65 3.38 12.09
N VAL A 22 5.07 2.26 11.67
CA VAL A 22 4.74 1.13 12.58
C VAL A 22 5.99 0.53 13.21
N VAL A 23 7.07 0.38 12.45
CA VAL A 23 8.36 -0.12 12.98
C VAL A 23 8.95 0.84 14.00
N LYS A 24 8.97 2.14 13.70
CA LYS A 24 9.54 3.16 14.60
C LYS A 24 8.68 3.47 15.82
N THR A 25 7.42 3.02 15.86
CA THR A 25 6.50 3.20 16.99
C THR A 25 6.18 1.87 17.67
N PHE A 26 5.21 1.13 17.14
CA PHE A 26 4.70 -0.09 17.75
C PHE A 26 5.77 -1.18 17.96
N TYR A 27 6.57 -1.46 16.93
CA TYR A 27 7.62 -2.47 17.04
C TYR A 27 8.73 -2.01 18.00
N ALA A 28 9.13 -0.75 17.94
CA ALA A 28 10.09 -0.15 18.85
C ALA A 28 9.67 -0.29 20.32
N GLU A 29 8.40 0.07 20.60
CA GLU A 29 7.82 -0.07 21.95
C GLU A 29 7.78 -1.55 22.39
N ARG A 30 7.30 -2.43 21.51
CA ARG A 30 7.16 -3.86 21.82
C ARG A 30 8.49 -4.55 22.12
N THR A 31 9.57 -4.12 21.47
CA THR A 31 10.91 -4.68 21.68
C THR A 31 11.75 -3.95 22.73
N GLY A 32 11.25 -2.81 23.23
CA GLY A 32 12.02 -1.94 24.13
C GLY A 32 13.22 -1.28 23.43
N THR A 33 13.20 -1.19 22.09
CA THR A 33 14.27 -0.57 21.29
C THR A 33 13.93 0.90 21.06
N ALA A 34 14.88 1.80 21.31
CA ALA A 34 14.62 3.21 21.01
C ALA A 34 14.47 3.43 19.48
N PRO A 35 13.51 4.24 19.01
CA PRO A 35 13.30 4.47 17.59
C PRO A 35 14.54 4.92 16.81
N LYS A 36 15.40 5.70 17.47
CA LYS A 36 16.68 6.18 16.90
C LYS A 36 17.71 5.06 16.64
N ASP A 37 17.56 3.93 17.31
CA ASP A 37 18.47 2.78 17.19
C ASP A 37 17.95 1.77 16.12
N LEU A 38 16.80 2.06 15.51
CA LEU A 38 16.24 1.32 14.39
C LEU A 38 16.57 2.03 13.07
N PHE A 39 17.19 1.31 12.15
CA PHE A 39 17.47 1.82 10.79
C PHE A 39 16.60 1.08 9.78
N VAL A 40 15.58 1.78 9.26
CA VAL A 40 14.59 1.23 8.34
C VAL A 40 15.02 1.47 6.91
N VAL A 41 15.22 0.38 6.17
CA VAL A 41 15.56 0.42 4.74
C VAL A 41 14.40 -0.12 3.93
N SER A 42 13.93 0.66 2.98
CA SER A 42 12.90 0.25 2.03
C SER A 42 13.52 -0.15 0.70
N VAL A 43 13.16 -1.31 0.17
CA VAL A 43 13.57 -1.75 -1.17
C VAL A 43 12.37 -1.63 -2.11
N MET A 44 12.47 -0.71 -3.08
CA MET A 44 11.35 -0.34 -3.96
C MET A 44 11.79 -0.27 -5.42
N PRO A 45 10.97 -0.70 -6.39
CA PRO A 45 11.26 -0.54 -7.81
C PRO A 45 11.02 0.89 -8.33
N CYS A 46 10.86 1.87 -7.42
CA CYS A 46 10.48 3.24 -7.74
C CYS A 46 11.45 4.25 -7.12
N THR A 47 12.02 5.13 -7.95
CA THR A 47 12.93 6.19 -7.49
C THR A 47 12.21 7.32 -6.75
N ALA A 48 10.93 7.55 -7.02
CA ALA A 48 10.13 8.57 -6.32
C ALA A 48 10.05 8.35 -4.81
N LYS A 49 10.21 7.11 -4.36
CA LYS A 49 10.26 6.76 -2.93
C LYS A 49 11.46 7.37 -2.20
N LYS A 50 12.56 7.63 -2.92
CA LYS A 50 13.73 8.36 -2.37
C LYS A 50 13.40 9.81 -2.03
N TYR A 51 12.55 10.44 -2.85
CA TYR A 51 12.05 11.79 -2.57
C TYR A 51 11.02 11.78 -1.45
N GLU A 52 10.11 10.82 -1.48
CA GLU A 52 9.01 10.71 -0.52
C GLU A 52 9.51 10.71 0.93
N ILE A 53 10.53 9.91 1.25
CA ILE A 53 11.10 9.83 2.61
C ILE A 53 11.77 11.12 3.10
N GLN A 54 11.99 12.08 2.20
CA GLN A 54 12.61 13.38 2.55
C GLN A 54 11.57 14.46 2.84
N ARG A 55 10.29 14.18 2.61
CA ARG A 55 9.22 15.12 2.87
C ARG A 55 9.04 15.31 4.38
N PRO A 56 8.74 16.54 4.85
CA PRO A 56 8.61 16.81 6.28
C PRO A 56 7.51 15.99 6.95
N GLU A 57 6.45 15.60 6.21
CA GLU A 57 5.35 14.79 6.75
C GLU A 57 5.75 13.32 7.04
N MET A 58 6.93 12.90 6.58
CA MET A 58 7.49 11.56 6.81
C MET A 58 8.49 11.51 7.97
N GLU A 59 8.43 12.53 8.82
CA GLU A 59 9.28 12.67 10.00
C GLU A 59 8.42 13.02 11.23
N VAL A 60 8.72 12.36 12.35
CA VAL A 60 8.09 12.62 13.65
C VAL A 60 9.21 12.80 14.68
N ASP A 61 9.21 13.89 15.41
CA ASP A 61 10.21 14.22 16.46
C ASP A 61 11.67 14.10 16.00
N GLY A 62 11.97 14.55 14.76
CA GLY A 62 13.30 14.49 14.17
C GLY A 62 13.71 13.08 13.70
N GLN A 63 12.78 12.13 13.68
CA GLN A 63 13.01 10.75 13.26
C GLN A 63 12.22 10.46 11.98
N ARG A 64 12.89 10.05 10.94
CA ARG A 64 12.23 9.63 9.70
C ARG A 64 11.59 8.26 9.88
N ASP A 65 10.42 8.07 9.26
CA ASP A 65 9.76 6.77 9.21
C ASP A 65 10.63 5.72 8.49
N VAL A 66 11.26 6.15 7.40
CA VAL A 66 12.19 5.32 6.61
C VAL A 66 13.51 6.08 6.44
N ASP A 67 14.61 5.46 6.82
CA ASP A 67 15.94 6.10 6.82
C ASP A 67 16.60 6.09 5.44
N ALA A 68 16.39 5.01 4.67
CA ALA A 68 16.96 4.86 3.33
C ALA A 68 16.00 4.11 2.38
N VAL A 69 16.10 4.45 1.10
CA VAL A 69 15.43 3.72 0.02
C VAL A 69 16.46 3.24 -0.99
N LEU A 70 16.44 1.94 -1.24
CA LEU A 70 17.19 1.30 -2.31
C LEU A 70 16.22 0.93 -3.44
N THR A 71 16.61 1.20 -4.66
CA THR A 71 15.93 0.57 -5.80
C THR A 71 16.33 -0.91 -5.89
N THR A 72 15.50 -1.73 -6.52
CA THR A 72 15.82 -3.15 -6.77
C THR A 72 17.18 -3.31 -7.47
N ARG A 73 17.49 -2.40 -8.41
CA ARG A 73 18.79 -2.40 -9.10
C ARG A 73 19.97 -2.03 -8.20
N GLU A 74 19.76 -1.12 -7.27
CA GLU A 74 20.82 -0.75 -6.28
C GLU A 74 21.07 -1.88 -5.30
N LEU A 75 20.02 -2.58 -4.84
CA LEU A 75 20.16 -3.77 -4.02
C LEU A 75 20.93 -4.87 -4.77
N ALA A 76 20.58 -5.14 -6.02
CA ALA A 76 21.32 -6.11 -6.84
C ALA A 76 22.79 -5.75 -7.00
N ARG A 77 23.12 -4.46 -7.14
CA ARG A 77 24.51 -3.98 -7.18
C ARG A 77 25.21 -4.17 -5.84
N MET A 78 24.53 -3.89 -4.74
CA MET A 78 25.06 -4.07 -3.39
C MET A 78 25.41 -5.55 -3.13
N ILE A 79 24.51 -6.49 -3.47
CA ILE A 79 24.74 -7.93 -3.38
C ILE A 79 25.97 -8.35 -4.18
N LYS A 80 26.10 -7.87 -5.42
CA LYS A 80 27.28 -8.13 -6.27
C LYS A 80 28.57 -7.57 -5.67
N THR A 81 28.52 -6.35 -5.16
CA THR A 81 29.69 -5.69 -4.56
C THR A 81 30.15 -6.39 -3.28
N ALA A 82 29.20 -6.93 -2.51
CA ALA A 82 29.48 -7.73 -1.32
C ALA A 82 30.07 -9.13 -1.64
N GLY A 83 30.14 -9.53 -2.92
CA GLY A 83 30.66 -10.82 -3.33
C GLY A 83 29.73 -12.00 -2.99
N ILE A 84 28.44 -11.72 -2.78
CA ILE A 84 27.46 -12.75 -2.46
C ILE A 84 27.06 -13.51 -3.73
N ASP A 85 27.26 -14.83 -3.74
CA ASP A 85 26.79 -15.72 -4.81
C ASP A 85 25.28 -15.96 -4.66
N PHE A 86 24.49 -14.99 -5.09
CA PHE A 86 23.04 -14.95 -4.89
C PHE A 86 22.30 -16.15 -5.50
N VAL A 87 22.82 -16.68 -6.62
CA VAL A 87 22.17 -17.76 -7.36
C VAL A 87 22.30 -19.11 -6.62
N ASN A 88 23.38 -19.28 -5.87
CA ASN A 88 23.70 -20.52 -5.16
C ASN A 88 23.46 -20.41 -3.64
N LEU A 89 22.78 -19.35 -3.18
CA LEU A 89 22.42 -19.26 -1.77
C LEU A 89 21.47 -20.40 -1.38
N PRO A 90 21.64 -21.01 -0.20
CA PRO A 90 20.63 -21.91 0.33
C PRO A 90 19.32 -21.17 0.60
N GLU A 91 18.22 -21.87 0.52
CA GLU A 91 16.93 -21.33 0.97
C GLU A 91 16.99 -20.95 2.46
N GLY A 92 16.35 -19.85 2.81
CA GLY A 92 16.25 -19.34 4.16
C GLY A 92 14.86 -18.81 4.44
N GLU A 93 14.61 -18.43 5.66
CA GLU A 93 13.35 -17.80 6.07
C GLU A 93 13.58 -16.34 6.42
N PHE A 94 12.56 -15.52 6.20
CA PHE A 94 12.57 -14.13 6.65
C PHE A 94 12.27 -14.06 8.15
N ASP A 95 12.91 -13.11 8.82
CA ASP A 95 12.49 -12.72 10.16
C ASP A 95 11.02 -12.24 10.13
N ALA A 96 10.26 -12.55 11.17
CA ALA A 96 8.86 -12.16 11.27
C ALA A 96 8.63 -11.20 12.47
N PRO A 97 9.19 -9.99 12.42
CA PRO A 97 9.16 -9.05 13.55
C PRO A 97 7.75 -8.64 13.99
N LEU A 98 6.80 -8.63 13.06
CA LEU A 98 5.39 -8.32 13.29
C LEU A 98 4.47 -9.53 13.00
N GLY A 99 5.03 -10.72 12.90
CA GLY A 99 4.32 -11.94 12.55
C GLY A 99 4.31 -12.22 11.05
N LEU A 100 3.57 -13.26 10.66
CA LEU A 100 3.43 -13.64 9.25
C LEU A 100 2.50 -12.68 8.54
N GLY A 101 2.85 -12.30 7.32
CA GLY A 101 2.00 -11.52 6.43
C GLY A 101 0.75 -12.28 6.01
N THR A 102 -0.29 -11.55 5.64
CA THR A 102 -1.49 -12.09 5.01
C THR A 102 -1.35 -12.09 3.49
N GLY A 103 -2.27 -12.75 2.76
CA GLY A 103 -2.33 -12.69 1.30
C GLY A 103 -2.49 -11.28 0.70
N ALA A 104 -2.85 -10.28 1.53
CA ALA A 104 -2.87 -8.88 1.11
C ALA A 104 -1.51 -8.39 0.61
N ALA A 105 -0.40 -8.86 1.19
CA ALA A 105 0.95 -8.51 0.75
C ALA A 105 1.23 -8.98 -0.68
N ASP A 106 0.75 -10.16 -1.07
CA ASP A 106 0.91 -10.71 -2.41
C ASP A 106 0.10 -9.92 -3.45
N ILE A 107 -1.10 -9.46 -3.07
CA ILE A 107 -1.99 -8.67 -3.93
C ILE A 107 -1.39 -7.29 -4.24
N PHE A 108 -0.61 -6.70 -3.35
CA PHE A 108 -0.02 -5.35 -3.52
C PHE A 108 0.84 -5.22 -4.79
N GLY A 109 1.40 -6.31 -5.29
CA GLY A 109 2.30 -6.31 -6.44
C GLY A 109 1.66 -6.05 -7.79
N VAL A 110 0.33 -5.97 -7.88
CA VAL A 110 -0.39 -5.74 -9.14
C VAL A 110 -1.05 -4.37 -9.17
N THR A 111 -1.36 -3.87 -10.38
CA THR A 111 -2.09 -2.61 -10.54
C THR A 111 -3.46 -2.70 -9.87
N GLY A 112 -3.71 -1.78 -8.93
CA GLY A 112 -4.92 -1.77 -8.10
C GLY A 112 -4.88 -2.72 -6.90
N GLY A 113 -3.78 -3.43 -6.68
CA GLY A 113 -3.66 -4.42 -5.61
C GLY A 113 -3.83 -3.85 -4.21
N VAL A 114 -3.35 -2.63 -3.96
CA VAL A 114 -3.54 -1.94 -2.67
C VAL A 114 -5.03 -1.68 -2.43
N MET A 115 -5.76 -1.21 -3.45
CA MET A 115 -7.21 -0.98 -3.36
C MET A 115 -7.95 -2.31 -3.14
N GLU A 116 -7.60 -3.36 -3.86
CA GLU A 116 -8.22 -4.68 -3.70
C GLU A 116 -7.98 -5.23 -2.29
N ALA A 117 -6.76 -5.16 -1.76
CA ALA A 117 -6.45 -5.59 -0.41
C ALA A 117 -7.24 -4.80 0.65
N ALA A 118 -7.35 -3.48 0.47
CA ALA A 118 -8.15 -2.63 1.35
C ALA A 118 -9.63 -3.00 1.32
N LEU A 119 -10.20 -3.21 0.13
CA LEU A 119 -11.61 -3.61 -0.02
C LEU A 119 -11.91 -4.95 0.64
N ARG A 120 -11.03 -5.95 0.45
CA ARG A 120 -11.17 -7.26 1.10
C ARG A 120 -11.17 -7.11 2.62
N THR A 121 -10.21 -6.38 3.16
CA THR A 121 -10.08 -6.16 4.60
C THR A 121 -11.29 -5.40 5.17
N VAL A 122 -11.71 -4.32 4.52
CA VAL A 122 -12.87 -3.52 4.98
C VAL A 122 -14.15 -4.33 4.90
N TYR A 123 -14.36 -5.07 3.81
CA TYR A 123 -15.54 -5.90 3.64
C TYR A 123 -15.64 -6.95 4.75
N GLU A 124 -14.54 -7.67 5.02
CA GLU A 124 -14.47 -8.65 6.10
C GLU A 124 -14.72 -8.03 7.48
N LEU A 125 -14.12 -6.88 7.78
CA LEU A 125 -14.32 -6.17 9.04
C LEU A 125 -15.78 -5.72 9.23
N VAL A 126 -16.41 -5.26 8.17
CA VAL A 126 -17.77 -4.70 8.22
C VAL A 126 -18.85 -5.80 8.24
N THR A 127 -18.63 -6.88 7.50
CA THR A 127 -19.64 -7.93 7.31
C THR A 127 -19.36 -9.19 8.13
N GLY A 128 -18.13 -9.41 8.56
CA GLY A 128 -17.67 -10.68 9.13
C GLY A 128 -17.51 -11.81 8.11
N ASN A 129 -17.63 -11.50 6.81
CA ASN A 129 -17.54 -12.47 5.72
C ASN A 129 -16.43 -12.07 4.75
N GLU A 130 -15.85 -13.06 4.08
CA GLU A 130 -14.92 -12.80 2.98
C GLU A 130 -15.66 -12.14 1.80
N LEU A 131 -14.92 -11.34 1.02
CA LEU A 131 -15.46 -10.73 -0.19
C LEU A 131 -15.93 -11.84 -1.15
N PRO A 132 -17.19 -11.80 -1.68
CA PRO A 132 -17.79 -12.91 -2.42
C PRO A 132 -17.22 -13.15 -3.81
N PHE A 133 -16.02 -12.64 -4.11
CA PHE A 133 -15.35 -12.78 -5.39
C PHE A 133 -13.91 -13.28 -5.19
N GLU A 134 -13.53 -14.35 -5.90
CA GLU A 134 -12.12 -14.79 -5.95
C GLU A 134 -11.18 -13.70 -6.50
N LYS A 135 -11.67 -12.97 -7.51
CA LYS A 135 -10.99 -11.80 -8.08
C LYS A 135 -11.99 -10.67 -8.21
N LEU A 136 -11.57 -9.48 -7.83
CA LEU A 136 -12.35 -8.28 -8.13
C LEU A 136 -12.43 -8.14 -9.67
N HIS A 137 -13.61 -8.36 -10.24
CA HIS A 137 -13.83 -8.18 -11.67
C HIS A 137 -13.89 -6.69 -11.98
N VAL A 138 -12.71 -6.10 -12.08
CA VAL A 138 -12.58 -4.69 -12.47
C VAL A 138 -12.76 -4.63 -13.99
N THR A 139 -13.85 -4.05 -14.43
CA THR A 139 -14.18 -3.89 -15.86
C THR A 139 -13.60 -2.60 -16.41
N PRO A 140 -12.98 -2.61 -17.59
CA PRO A 140 -12.62 -1.36 -18.28
C PRO A 140 -13.86 -0.52 -18.56
N ILE A 141 -13.79 0.78 -18.28
CA ILE A 141 -14.82 1.72 -18.74
C ILE A 141 -14.70 1.86 -20.25
N VAL A 142 -15.81 1.71 -20.96
CA VAL A 142 -15.85 1.86 -22.40
C VAL A 142 -15.37 3.28 -22.78
N GLY A 143 -14.33 3.35 -23.61
CA GLY A 143 -13.69 4.62 -24.01
C GLY A 143 -12.60 5.13 -23.05
N LEU A 144 -12.36 4.45 -21.91
CA LEU A 144 -11.31 4.76 -20.95
C LEU A 144 -10.47 3.50 -20.68
N ASP A 145 -9.77 2.99 -21.68
CA ASP A 145 -9.03 1.70 -21.61
C ASP A 145 -8.02 1.61 -20.44
N GLN A 146 -7.58 2.77 -19.93
CA GLN A 146 -6.64 2.86 -18.80
C GLN A 146 -7.32 2.92 -17.44
N VAL A 147 -8.65 3.03 -17.40
CA VAL A 147 -9.43 3.11 -16.15
C VAL A 147 -10.32 1.87 -16.03
N LYS A 148 -10.24 1.22 -14.89
CA LYS A 148 -11.08 0.07 -14.56
C LYS A 148 -11.93 0.41 -13.34
N THR A 149 -13.18 -0.04 -13.32
CA THR A 149 -14.11 0.20 -12.22
C THR A 149 -14.74 -1.08 -11.71
N ALA A 150 -15.17 -1.04 -10.46
CA ALA A 150 -16.04 -2.05 -9.85
C ALA A 150 -16.97 -1.39 -8.85
N SER A 151 -18.12 -2.04 -8.60
CA SER A 151 -19.09 -1.62 -7.59
C SER A 151 -19.39 -2.79 -6.67
N ILE A 152 -19.38 -2.54 -5.37
CA ILE A 152 -19.65 -3.54 -4.34
C ILE A 152 -20.73 -2.99 -3.42
N THR A 153 -21.85 -3.71 -3.34
CA THR A 153 -22.92 -3.37 -2.40
C THR A 153 -22.77 -4.18 -1.12
N ILE A 154 -22.80 -3.49 0.02
CA ILE A 154 -22.73 -4.10 1.35
C ILE A 154 -24.13 -4.51 1.75
N GLU A 155 -24.50 -5.76 1.48
CA GLU A 155 -25.86 -6.26 1.74
C GLU A 155 -26.13 -6.55 3.21
N GLU A 156 -25.09 -7.02 3.92
CA GLU A 156 -25.16 -7.37 5.35
C GLU A 156 -23.99 -6.76 6.09
N THR A 157 -24.19 -6.45 7.38
CA THR A 157 -23.16 -5.86 8.23
C THR A 157 -23.22 -6.45 9.63
N LEU A 158 -22.10 -6.42 10.33
CA LEU A 158 -22.07 -6.57 11.78
C LEU A 158 -22.87 -5.43 12.45
N PRO A 159 -23.42 -5.65 13.64
CA PRO A 159 -24.29 -4.67 14.31
C PRO A 159 -23.69 -3.26 14.44
N GLU A 160 -22.41 -3.17 14.75
CA GLU A 160 -21.68 -1.91 14.89
C GLU A 160 -21.58 -1.10 13.60
N TYR A 161 -21.71 -1.76 12.45
CA TYR A 161 -21.60 -1.15 11.11
C TYR A 161 -22.96 -1.04 10.40
N GLY A 162 -24.07 -1.16 11.13
CA GLY A 162 -25.42 -1.15 10.56
C GLY A 162 -25.76 0.04 9.66
N HIS A 163 -25.06 1.18 9.86
CA HIS A 163 -25.21 2.38 9.03
C HIS A 163 -24.65 2.22 7.61
N LEU A 164 -23.82 1.20 7.37
CA LEU A 164 -23.23 0.89 6.05
C LEU A 164 -24.07 -0.11 5.26
N LYS A 165 -25.11 -0.70 5.84
CA LYS A 165 -25.98 -1.65 5.14
C LYS A 165 -26.68 -1.00 3.95
N GLY A 166 -26.57 -1.64 2.80
CA GLY A 166 -27.13 -1.14 1.54
C GLY A 166 -26.27 -0.10 0.82
N VAL A 167 -25.14 0.30 1.41
CA VAL A 167 -24.20 1.23 0.75
C VAL A 167 -23.49 0.52 -0.39
N THR A 168 -23.44 1.15 -1.56
CA THR A 168 -22.65 0.71 -2.70
C THR A 168 -21.35 1.49 -2.75
N VAL A 169 -20.23 0.80 -2.66
CA VAL A 169 -18.89 1.35 -2.81
C VAL A 169 -18.46 1.23 -4.27
N ASN A 170 -18.25 2.37 -4.91
CA ASN A 170 -17.71 2.43 -6.27
C ASN A 170 -16.21 2.67 -6.20
N VAL A 171 -15.46 1.87 -6.93
CA VAL A 171 -14.00 1.99 -6.98
C VAL A 171 -13.53 2.09 -8.41
N ALA A 172 -12.47 2.87 -8.62
CA ALA A 172 -11.79 2.98 -9.90
C ALA A 172 -10.28 2.81 -9.71
N VAL A 173 -9.66 2.14 -10.67
CA VAL A 173 -8.21 1.94 -10.71
C VAL A 173 -7.69 2.44 -12.03
N THR A 174 -6.60 3.20 -11.97
CA THR A 174 -5.91 3.67 -13.16
C THR A 174 -4.40 3.55 -13.00
N SER A 175 -3.71 3.40 -14.12
CA SER A 175 -2.25 3.42 -14.18
C SER A 175 -1.80 4.64 -14.98
N GLY A 176 -0.92 5.43 -14.35
CA GLY A 176 -0.36 6.64 -14.95
C GLY A 176 -1.25 7.88 -14.82
N LEU A 177 -0.63 9.05 -15.08
CA LEU A 177 -1.28 10.36 -14.91
C LEU A 177 -2.33 10.67 -15.98
N GLU A 178 -2.24 10.06 -17.15
CA GLU A 178 -3.24 10.22 -18.18
C GLU A 178 -4.56 9.61 -17.76
N GLY A 179 -4.56 8.35 -17.33
CA GLY A 179 -5.75 7.69 -16.81
C GLY A 179 -6.30 8.39 -15.57
N ALA A 180 -5.44 8.86 -14.67
CA ALA A 180 -5.86 9.67 -13.52
C ALA A 180 -6.55 10.98 -13.96
N SER A 181 -6.02 11.65 -14.99
CA SER A 181 -6.65 12.86 -15.55
C SER A 181 -8.00 12.57 -16.19
N MET A 182 -8.15 11.41 -16.82
CA MET A 182 -9.44 10.98 -17.37
C MET A 182 -10.46 10.76 -16.27
N LEU A 183 -10.09 10.01 -15.24
CA LEU A 183 -10.96 9.75 -14.09
C LEU A 183 -11.37 11.03 -13.36
N MET A 184 -10.44 11.95 -13.14
CA MET A 184 -10.72 13.23 -12.48
C MET A 184 -11.70 14.12 -13.26
N LYS A 185 -11.76 14.00 -14.59
CA LYS A 185 -12.76 14.70 -15.40
C LYS A 185 -14.18 14.14 -15.25
N GLU A 186 -14.30 12.87 -14.84
CA GLU A 186 -15.58 12.25 -14.57
C GLU A 186 -16.09 12.54 -13.15
N VAL A 187 -15.15 12.84 -12.23
CA VAL A 187 -15.47 13.13 -10.82
C VAL A 187 -15.76 14.61 -10.61
N ALA A 188 -15.06 15.50 -11.31
CA ALA A 188 -15.21 16.95 -11.23
C ALA A 188 -16.47 17.42 -12.02
#